data_bcce50601827a57441e2e0a76d20a3a9
#
_entry.id   bcce50601827a57441e2e0a76d20a3a9
#
_cell.length_a   1.000
_cell.length_b   1.000
_cell.length_c   1.000
_cell.angle_alpha   90.00
_cell.angle_beta   90.00
_cell.angle_gamma   90.00
#
_symmetry.space_group_name_H-M   'P 1'
#
loop_
_entity.id
_entity.type
_entity.pdbx_description
1 polymer ?
#
loop_
_entity_poly.entity_id
_entity_poly.type
_entity_poly.pdbx_seq_one_letter_code
_entity_poly.pdbx_strand_id
1 'polypeptide(L)' 'RDEKLAEKARGWIEEVRATGDSHVARLNASDRRVVHQVASEYEDIETFSEGEGRDRHIIIAQKSS' A
#
# COMPACT_ATOMS: atom_id res chain seq x y z
N ARG A 1 10.19 -11.07 -5.88
CA ARG A 1 9.56 -10.06 -5.04
C ARG A 1 10.51 -9.63 -3.92
N ASP A 2 10.52 -8.36 -3.59
CA ASP A 2 11.35 -7.81 -2.52
C ASP A 2 10.73 -8.15 -1.16
N GLU A 3 11.34 -9.10 -0.45
CA GLU A 3 10.81 -9.59 0.82
C GLU A 3 10.84 -8.53 1.92
N LYS A 4 11.85 -7.68 1.94
CA LYS A 4 11.90 -6.61 2.94
C LYS A 4 10.79 -5.60 2.72
N LEU A 5 10.56 -5.21 1.48
CA LEU A 5 9.49 -4.28 1.15
C LEU A 5 8.13 -4.94 1.37
N ALA A 6 8.00 -6.23 1.07
CA ALA A 6 6.76 -6.95 1.32
C ALA A 6 6.41 -6.96 2.81
N GLU A 7 7.40 -7.21 3.68
CA GLU A 7 7.20 -7.17 5.13
C GLU A 7 6.79 -5.77 5.60
N LYS A 8 7.45 -4.75 5.05
CA LYS A 8 7.13 -3.37 5.38
C LYS A 8 5.70 -3.03 4.97
N ALA A 9 5.30 -3.49 3.78
CA ALA A 9 3.94 -3.28 3.30
C ALA A 9 2.92 -3.96 4.21
N ARG A 10 3.20 -5.16 4.69
CA ARG A 10 2.31 -5.85 5.64
C ARG A 10 2.16 -5.06 6.92
N GLY A 11 3.24 -4.46 7.42
CA GLY A 11 3.19 -3.59 8.59
C GLY A 11 2.29 -2.39 8.36
N TRP A 12 2.40 -1.73 7.22
CA TRP A 12 1.53 -0.61 6.86
C TRP A 12 0.07 -1.06 6.79
N ILE A 13 -0.17 -2.21 6.19
CA ILE A 13 -1.53 -2.74 6.05
C ILE A 13 -2.15 -3.03 7.43
N GLU A 14 -1.40 -3.68 8.32
CA GLU A 14 -1.89 -3.96 9.66
C GLU A 14 -2.20 -2.69 10.44
N GLU A 15 -1.39 -1.66 10.24
CA GLU A 15 -1.65 -0.37 10.87
C GLU A 15 -2.92 0.28 10.33
N VAL A 16 -3.14 0.24 9.03
CA VAL A 16 -4.38 0.73 8.41
C VAL A 16 -5.59 -0.03 8.98
N ARG A 17 -5.47 -1.35 9.12
CA ARG A 17 -6.54 -2.17 9.67
C ARG A 17 -6.82 -1.84 11.14
N ALA A 18 -5.77 -1.54 11.89
CA ALA A 18 -5.92 -1.25 13.31
C ALA A 18 -6.52 0.14 13.57
N THR A 19 -6.12 1.14 12.77
CA THR A 19 -6.53 2.54 13.01
C THR A 19 -7.70 2.99 12.15
N GLY A 20 -7.88 2.38 11.00
CA GLY A 20 -8.84 2.85 10.00
C GLY A 20 -8.34 3.98 9.12
N ASP A 21 -7.17 4.55 9.42
CA ASP A 21 -6.58 5.62 8.64
C ASP A 21 -5.79 5.05 7.47
N SER A 22 -5.82 5.71 6.33
CA SER A 22 -5.02 5.30 5.18
C SER A 22 -3.55 5.61 5.41
N HIS A 23 -2.69 4.87 4.70
CA HIS A 23 -1.24 5.06 4.73
C HIS A 23 -0.78 5.49 3.34
N VAL A 24 0.06 6.51 3.28
CA VAL A 24 0.60 7.04 2.03
C VAL A 24 2.10 6.78 2.00
N ALA A 25 2.59 6.23 0.89
CA ALA A 25 4.02 6.00 0.71
C ALA A 25 4.46 6.45 -0.67
N ARG A 26 5.58 7.17 -0.72
CA ARG A 26 6.20 7.55 -1.99
C ARG A 26 7.20 6.48 -2.38
N LEU A 27 6.89 5.79 -3.46
CA LEU A 27 7.69 4.66 -3.93
C LEU A 27 7.79 4.75 -5.44
N ASN A 28 8.86 4.18 -5.98
CA ASN A 28 8.99 4.08 -7.44
C ASN A 28 7.98 3.04 -7.97
N ALA A 29 7.86 2.97 -9.29
CA ALA A 29 6.86 2.12 -9.93
C ALA A 29 7.02 0.64 -9.55
N SER A 30 8.26 0.18 -9.49
CA SER A 30 8.56 -1.22 -9.15
C SER A 30 8.11 -1.54 -7.72
N ASP A 31 8.42 -0.64 -6.79
CA ASP A 31 8.06 -0.85 -5.38
C ASP A 31 6.55 -0.74 -5.16
N ARG A 32 5.87 0.15 -5.89
CA ARG A 32 4.41 0.24 -5.81
C ARG A 32 3.76 -1.07 -6.23
N ARG A 33 4.33 -1.78 -7.22
CA ARG A 33 3.82 -3.09 -7.62
C ARG A 33 3.91 -4.10 -6.51
N VAL A 34 5.03 -4.11 -5.78
CA VAL A 34 5.21 -5.02 -4.65
C VAL A 34 4.14 -4.77 -3.59
N VAL A 35 3.93 -3.51 -3.24
CA VAL A 35 2.93 -3.13 -2.24
C VAL A 35 1.53 -3.53 -2.71
N HIS A 36 1.22 -3.26 -3.97
CA HIS A 36 -0.09 -3.63 -4.53
C HIS A 36 -0.31 -5.14 -4.49
N GLN A 37 0.72 -5.93 -4.85
CA GLN A 37 0.62 -7.38 -4.80
C GLN A 37 0.38 -7.90 -3.38
N VAL A 38 1.10 -7.34 -2.41
CA VAL A 38 0.90 -7.72 -1.01
C VAL A 38 -0.51 -7.35 -0.55
N ALA A 39 -0.96 -6.15 -0.88
CA ALA A 39 -2.29 -5.68 -0.49
C ALA A 39 -3.41 -6.52 -1.11
N SER A 40 -3.18 -7.08 -2.30
CA SER A 40 -4.18 -7.91 -2.96
C SER A 40 -4.46 -9.22 -2.21
N GLU A 41 -3.59 -9.60 -1.27
CA GLU A 41 -3.79 -10.75 -0.41
C GLU A 41 -4.81 -10.49 0.71
N TYR A 42 -5.21 -9.24 0.88
CA TYR A 42 -6.12 -8.81 1.95
C TYR A 42 -7.45 -8.36 1.34
N GLU A 43 -8.54 -9.02 1.68
CA GLU A 43 -9.86 -8.72 1.10
C GLU A 43 -10.39 -7.35 1.53
N ASP A 44 -9.97 -6.88 2.69
CA ASP A 44 -10.46 -5.62 3.26
C ASP A 44 -9.57 -4.41 2.95
N ILE A 45 -8.55 -4.60 2.13
CA ILE A 45 -7.59 -3.54 1.81
C ILE A 45 -7.61 -3.24 0.31
N GLU A 46 -7.56 -1.97 -0.02
CA GLU A 46 -7.38 -1.52 -1.40
C GLU A 46 -6.19 -0.59 -1.50
N THR A 47 -5.59 -0.52 -2.67
CA THR A 47 -4.50 0.41 -2.94
C THR A 47 -4.76 1.12 -4.26
N PHE A 48 -4.32 2.36 -4.33
CA PHE A 48 -4.38 3.12 -5.57
C PHE A 48 -3.23 4.12 -5.58
N SER A 49 -2.84 4.55 -6.78
CA SER A 49 -1.75 5.51 -6.94
C SER A 49 -2.32 6.86 -7.34
N GLU A 50 -1.72 7.91 -6.80
CA GLU A 50 -2.09 9.29 -7.12
C GLU A 50 -0.83 10.11 -7.37
N GLY A 51 -0.99 11.26 -8.01
CA GLY A 51 0.09 12.17 -8.29
C GLY A 51 0.79 11.88 -9.59
N GLU A 52 1.77 12.72 -9.91
CA GLU A 52 2.52 12.61 -11.15
C GLU A 52 4.01 12.75 -10.87
N GLY A 53 4.82 12.09 -11.71
CA GLY A 53 6.28 12.18 -11.64
C GLY A 53 6.80 11.79 -10.27
N ARG A 54 7.60 12.65 -9.69
CA ARG A 54 8.22 12.40 -8.38
C ARG A 54 7.24 12.46 -7.23
N ASP A 55 6.09 13.07 -7.44
CA ASP A 55 5.06 13.17 -6.40
C ASP A 55 4.09 12.00 -6.42
N ARG A 56 4.29 11.07 -7.36
CA ARG A 56 3.43 9.90 -7.43
C ARG A 56 3.64 9.01 -6.20
N HIS A 57 2.52 8.61 -5.60
CA HIS A 57 2.55 7.84 -4.36
C HIS A 57 1.44 6.80 -4.37
N ILE A 58 1.58 5.81 -3.50
CA ILE A 58 0.57 4.78 -3.31
C ILE A 58 -0.18 5.06 -2.01
N ILE A 59 -1.47 4.84 -2.02
CA ILE A 59 -2.34 4.98 -0.85
C ILE A 59 -2.89 3.60 -0.52
N ILE A 60 -2.72 3.19 0.73
CA ILE A 60 -3.25 1.95 1.26
C ILE A 60 -4.42 2.31 2.17
N ALA A 61 -5.58 1.76 1.90
CA ALA A 61 -6.79 2.13 2.63
C ALA A 61 -7.69 0.92 2.85
N GLN A 62 -8.56 1.01 3.84
CA GLN A 62 -9.60 0.01 4.02
C GLN A 62 -10.66 0.18 2.95
N LYS A 63 -11.15 -0.94 2.43
CA LYS A 63 -12.27 -0.89 1.49
C LYS A 63 -13.53 -0.44 2.20
N SER A 64 -14.28 0.39 1.52
CA SER A 64 -15.63 0.74 1.99
C SER A 64 -16.54 -0.47 1.82
N SER A 65 -17.28 -0.77 2.83
CA SER A 65 -18.25 -1.86 2.74
C SER A 65 -19.53 -1.39 2.06
#